data_1a0b9ca7791d2b2cd88a1ba92338acd9
#
_entry.id   1a0b9ca7791d2b2cd88a1ba92338acd9
#
_cell.length_a   1.000
_cell.length_b   1.000
_cell.length_c   1.000
_cell.angle_alpha   90.00
_cell.angle_beta   90.00
_cell.angle_gamma   90.00
#
_symmetry.space_group_name_H-M   'P 1'
#
loop_
_entity.id
_entity.type
_entity.pdbx_description
1 polymer ?
#
loop_
_entity_poly.entity_id
_entity_poly.type
_entity_poly.pdbx_seq_one_letter_code
_entity_poly.pdbx_strand_id
1 'polypeptide(L)'
;MTTMTRTAQTRGHVLGLIRAQKLPVPDLLRVTWERIQETNRENVKVLTDFLASRAASKDGALAAAAGEALSTEAVMKLLRLSKAGVHKAKDEGRILAYQEPGKRFYLFPMFQFEGSAVAAWIPDLIDVIGNGFAAIHFLTVERKSLKGSSFLKQIQENRPAEVRGAKIAQMLEVARDLAP
;
A
#
# COMPACT_ATOMS: atom_id res chain seq x y z
N MET A 1 -16.69 13.74 -11.72
CA MET A 1 -17.51 14.94 -11.39
C MET A 1 -18.63 14.64 -10.38
N THR A 2 -18.43 13.83 -9.34
CA THR A 2 -19.55 13.36 -8.47
C THR A 2 -19.38 13.68 -6.98
N THR A 3 -18.30 14.33 -6.57
CA THR A 3 -18.02 14.61 -5.14
C THR A 3 -18.51 15.98 -4.65
N MET A 4 -18.81 16.92 -5.55
CA MET A 4 -19.31 18.25 -5.16
C MET A 4 -20.79 18.30 -4.80
N THR A 5 -21.60 17.39 -5.28
CA THR A 5 -23.07 17.41 -5.11
C THR A 5 -23.51 16.98 -3.70
N ARG A 6 -22.76 16.10 -3.04
CA ARG A 6 -23.11 15.59 -1.71
C ARG A 6 -22.92 16.62 -0.59
N THR A 7 -21.90 17.45 -0.67
CA THR A 7 -21.58 18.49 0.34
C THR A 7 -22.58 19.66 0.31
N ALA A 8 -23.06 20.01 -0.88
CA ALA A 8 -24.06 21.05 -1.06
C ALA A 8 -25.44 20.63 -0.52
N GLN A 9 -25.81 19.37 -0.70
CA GLN A 9 -27.07 18.80 -0.23
C GLN A 9 -27.13 18.70 1.30
N THR A 10 -26.01 18.35 1.96
CA THR A 10 -25.90 18.30 3.42
C THR A 10 -25.98 19.70 4.04
N ARG A 11 -25.37 20.72 3.39
CA ARG A 11 -25.45 22.11 3.81
C ARG A 11 -26.89 22.66 3.74
N GLY A 12 -27.62 22.35 2.68
CA GLY A 12 -29.01 22.76 2.49
C GLY A 12 -29.96 22.13 3.54
N HIS A 13 -29.71 20.89 3.92
CA HIS A 13 -30.52 20.18 4.92
C HIS A 13 -30.30 20.73 6.33
N VAL A 14 -29.08 21.01 6.74
CA VAL A 14 -28.74 21.59 8.04
C VAL A 14 -29.30 23.02 8.17
N LEU A 15 -29.20 23.84 7.14
CA LEU A 15 -29.77 25.19 7.12
C LEU A 15 -31.32 25.18 7.15
N GLY A 16 -31.95 24.16 6.55
CA GLY A 16 -33.39 23.95 6.64
C GLY A 16 -33.86 23.64 8.05
N LEU A 17 -33.15 22.80 8.79
CA LEU A 17 -33.44 22.44 10.18
C LEU A 17 -33.25 23.64 11.14
N ILE A 18 -32.25 24.49 10.92
CA ILE A 18 -31.98 25.68 11.72
C ILE A 18 -33.09 26.73 11.53
N ARG A 19 -33.59 26.91 10.31
CA ARG A 19 -34.73 27.81 10.03
C ARG A 19 -36.06 27.38 10.66
N ALA A 20 -36.27 26.06 10.81
CA ALA A 20 -37.51 25.52 11.37
C ALA A 20 -37.65 25.77 12.88
N GLN A 21 -36.55 25.99 13.60
CA GLN A 21 -36.54 26.10 15.07
C GLN A 21 -36.54 27.52 15.64
N LYS A 22 -36.64 28.59 14.84
CA LYS A 22 -36.74 30.03 15.26
C LYS A 22 -35.71 30.45 16.33
N LEU A 23 -34.52 29.90 16.35
CA LEU A 23 -33.44 30.23 17.29
C LEU A 23 -32.58 31.40 16.80
N PRO A 24 -32.01 32.24 17.69
CA PRO A 24 -31.11 33.32 17.29
C PRO A 24 -29.87 32.79 16.60
N VAL A 25 -29.87 32.92 15.28
CA VAL A 25 -28.98 32.27 14.32
C VAL A 25 -27.48 32.53 14.52
N PRO A 26 -26.99 33.73 14.96
CA PRO A 26 -25.55 33.98 15.06
C PRO A 26 -24.86 33.20 16.16
N ASP A 27 -25.45 33.11 17.34
CA ASP A 27 -24.80 32.44 18.48
C ASP A 27 -24.89 30.92 18.40
N LEU A 28 -25.98 30.40 17.86
CA LEU A 28 -26.14 28.97 17.67
C LEU A 28 -25.18 28.44 16.58
N LEU A 29 -25.00 29.22 15.51
CA LEU A 29 -24.05 28.86 14.44
C LEU A 29 -22.61 28.87 14.95
N ARG A 30 -22.24 29.85 15.80
CA ARG A 30 -20.91 29.93 16.39
C ARG A 30 -20.64 28.74 17.32
N VAL A 31 -21.53 28.48 18.26
CA VAL A 31 -21.39 27.38 19.23
C VAL A 31 -21.41 26.01 18.51
N THR A 32 -22.29 25.84 17.50
CA THR A 32 -22.36 24.61 16.72
C THR A 32 -21.11 24.43 15.86
N TRP A 33 -20.57 25.52 15.30
CA TRP A 33 -19.35 25.49 14.52
C TRP A 33 -18.12 25.17 15.39
N GLU A 34 -17.99 25.79 16.56
CA GLU A 34 -16.93 25.50 17.51
C GLU A 34 -16.98 24.04 17.97
N ARG A 35 -18.18 23.53 18.28
CA ARG A 35 -18.37 22.13 18.69
C ARG A 35 -18.12 21.11 17.56
N ILE A 36 -18.48 21.47 16.32
CA ILE A 36 -18.15 20.68 15.13
C ILE A 36 -16.63 20.67 14.92
N GLN A 37 -15.95 21.78 15.11
CA GLN A 37 -14.51 21.88 15.00
C GLN A 37 -13.76 21.07 16.07
N GLU A 38 -14.23 21.12 17.34
CA GLU A 38 -13.68 20.29 18.43
C GLU A 38 -13.93 18.81 18.18
N THR A 39 -15.17 18.43 17.90
CA THR A 39 -15.56 17.05 17.61
C THR A 39 -14.83 16.52 16.38
N ASN A 40 -14.65 17.35 15.35
CA ASN A 40 -13.88 16.94 14.17
C ASN A 40 -12.40 16.78 14.47
N ARG A 41 -11.79 17.62 15.31
CA ARG A 41 -10.38 17.45 15.72
C ARG A 41 -10.17 16.17 16.50
N GLU A 42 -11.02 15.87 17.46
CA GLU A 42 -10.98 14.61 18.22
C GLU A 42 -11.23 13.41 17.30
N ASN A 43 -12.27 13.45 16.47
CA ASN A 43 -12.59 12.38 15.54
C ASN A 43 -11.52 12.19 14.48
N VAL A 44 -10.93 13.27 13.95
CA VAL A 44 -9.80 13.18 13.02
C VAL A 44 -8.59 12.58 13.71
N LYS A 45 -8.28 12.96 14.95
CA LYS A 45 -7.18 12.37 15.70
C LYS A 45 -7.42 10.88 15.97
N VAL A 46 -8.59 10.50 16.50
CA VAL A 46 -8.97 9.10 16.75
C VAL A 46 -8.92 8.28 15.45
N LEU A 47 -9.45 8.83 14.36
CA LEU A 47 -9.42 8.17 13.06
C LEU A 47 -7.99 8.04 12.52
N THR A 48 -7.16 9.08 12.69
CA THR A 48 -5.76 9.05 12.27
C THR A 48 -4.96 8.02 13.09
N ASP A 49 -5.15 7.99 14.41
CA ASP A 49 -4.50 7.03 15.30
C ASP A 49 -4.96 5.59 14.99
N PHE A 50 -6.25 5.40 14.72
CA PHE A 50 -6.83 4.12 14.31
C PHE A 50 -6.28 3.66 12.95
N LEU A 51 -6.23 4.55 11.95
CA LEU A 51 -5.68 4.25 10.63
C LEU A 51 -4.17 3.97 10.71
N ALA A 52 -3.43 4.75 11.52
CA ALA A 52 -2.01 4.53 11.74
C ALA A 52 -1.74 3.17 12.42
N SER A 53 -2.54 2.81 13.45
CA SER A 53 -2.42 1.51 14.11
C SER A 53 -2.75 0.33 13.18
N ARG A 54 -3.78 0.48 12.33
CA ARG A 54 -4.12 -0.53 11.32
C ARG A 54 -3.10 -0.61 10.20
N ALA A 55 -2.53 0.51 9.77
CA ALA A 55 -1.46 0.53 8.79
C ALA A 55 -0.22 -0.19 9.35
N ALA A 56 0.22 0.13 10.58
CA ALA A 56 1.34 -0.53 11.22
C ALA A 56 1.10 -2.05 11.40
N SER A 57 -0.11 -2.45 11.81
CA SER A 57 -0.48 -3.87 11.91
C SER A 57 -0.53 -4.55 10.54
N LYS A 58 -1.06 -3.87 9.52
CA LYS A 58 -1.13 -4.36 8.15
C LYS A 58 0.26 -4.50 7.54
N ASP A 59 1.13 -3.51 7.74
CA ASP A 59 2.49 -3.53 7.23
C ASP A 59 3.33 -4.64 7.89
N GLY A 60 3.14 -4.88 9.19
CA GLY A 60 3.74 -6.02 9.89
C GLY A 60 3.26 -7.37 9.35
N ALA A 61 1.97 -7.51 9.08
CA ALA A 61 1.40 -8.70 8.46
C ALA A 61 1.90 -8.88 7.01
N LEU A 62 2.05 -7.80 6.25
CA LEU A 62 2.61 -7.83 4.91
C LEU A 62 4.09 -8.17 4.90
N ALA A 63 4.87 -7.65 5.87
CA ALA A 63 6.26 -8.02 6.05
C ALA A 63 6.41 -9.53 6.34
N ALA A 64 5.57 -10.07 7.22
CA ALA A 64 5.52 -11.51 7.49
C ALA A 64 5.12 -12.33 6.26
N ALA A 65 4.14 -11.85 5.47
CA ALA A 65 3.72 -12.51 4.23
C ALA A 65 4.78 -12.47 3.12
N ALA A 66 5.68 -11.47 3.13
CA ALA A 66 6.83 -11.40 2.24
C ALA A 66 7.86 -12.52 2.52
N GLY A 67 7.79 -13.15 3.69
CA GLY A 67 8.72 -14.20 4.11
C GLY A 67 10.11 -13.66 4.47
N GLU A 68 11.14 -14.49 4.25
CA GLU A 68 12.52 -14.07 4.54
C GLU A 68 12.92 -12.83 3.75
N ALA A 69 13.64 -11.94 4.42
CA ALA A 69 14.14 -10.71 3.82
C ALA A 69 15.63 -10.50 4.15
N LEU A 70 16.34 -9.94 3.20
CA LEU A 70 17.76 -9.63 3.31
C LEU A 70 17.97 -8.19 3.79
N SER A 71 19.03 -7.98 4.57
CA SER A 71 19.54 -6.64 4.86
C SER A 71 20.26 -6.03 3.66
N THR A 72 20.50 -4.72 3.71
CA THR A 72 21.30 -4.04 2.68
C THR A 72 22.68 -4.68 2.51
N GLU A 73 23.34 -5.06 3.61
CA GLU A 73 24.66 -5.69 3.59
C GLU A 73 24.63 -7.08 2.93
N ALA A 74 23.56 -7.85 3.16
CA ALA A 74 23.39 -9.14 2.52
C ALA A 74 23.17 -8.98 1.00
N VAL A 75 22.36 -8.01 0.58
CA VAL A 75 22.12 -7.70 -0.84
C VAL A 75 23.40 -7.19 -1.53
N MET A 76 24.19 -6.35 -0.85
CA MET A 76 25.50 -5.92 -1.37
C MET A 76 26.39 -7.11 -1.71
N LYS A 77 26.48 -8.10 -0.81
CA LYS A 77 27.27 -9.32 -1.03
C LYS A 77 26.67 -10.18 -2.14
N LEU A 78 25.36 -10.38 -2.12
CA LEU A 78 24.65 -11.23 -3.09
C LEU A 78 24.81 -10.70 -4.52
N LEU A 79 24.57 -9.40 -4.74
CA LEU A 79 24.58 -8.77 -6.04
C LEU A 79 25.94 -8.17 -6.42
N ARG A 80 26.93 -8.23 -5.52
CA ARG A 80 28.27 -7.61 -5.68
C ARG A 80 28.19 -6.11 -5.97
N LEU A 81 27.29 -5.42 -5.29
CA LEU A 81 27.09 -3.98 -5.40
C LEU A 81 27.63 -3.26 -4.15
N SER A 82 28.02 -2.00 -4.32
CA SER A 82 28.26 -1.10 -3.21
C SER A 82 26.92 -0.73 -2.53
N LYS A 83 26.97 -0.19 -1.31
CA LYS A 83 25.78 0.33 -0.63
C LYS A 83 25.04 1.38 -1.47
N ALA A 84 25.77 2.30 -2.07
CA ALA A 84 25.20 3.29 -2.99
C ALA A 84 24.56 2.63 -4.23
N GLY A 85 25.16 1.54 -4.75
CA GLY A 85 24.63 0.75 -5.86
C GLY A 85 23.29 0.08 -5.50
N VAL A 86 23.16 -0.49 -4.29
CA VAL A 86 21.91 -1.07 -3.81
C VAL A 86 20.82 -0.01 -3.68
N HIS A 87 21.14 1.15 -3.06
CA HIS A 87 20.17 2.24 -2.96
C HIS A 87 19.74 2.77 -4.33
N LYS A 88 20.70 2.98 -5.23
CA LYS A 88 20.41 3.39 -6.61
C LYS A 88 19.50 2.38 -7.33
N ALA A 89 19.77 1.07 -7.21
CA ALA A 89 18.94 0.03 -7.80
C ALA A 89 17.51 0.02 -7.24
N LYS A 90 17.36 0.29 -5.93
CA LYS A 90 16.05 0.46 -5.28
C LYS A 90 15.31 1.70 -5.81
N ASP A 91 16.00 2.84 -5.89
CA ASP A 91 15.40 4.10 -6.32
C ASP A 91 15.00 4.08 -7.81
N GLU A 92 15.75 3.32 -8.64
CA GLU A 92 15.43 3.07 -10.04
C GLU A 92 14.40 1.94 -10.27
N GLY A 93 13.79 1.39 -9.21
CA GLY A 93 12.80 0.34 -9.35
C GLY A 93 13.35 -1.02 -9.81
N ARG A 94 14.65 -1.24 -9.75
CA ARG A 94 15.27 -2.50 -10.16
C ARG A 94 15.26 -3.58 -9.09
N ILE A 95 15.05 -3.20 -7.84
CA ILE A 95 15.00 -4.08 -6.67
C ILE A 95 13.81 -3.69 -5.82
N LEU A 96 13.01 -4.67 -5.42
CA LEU A 96 11.91 -4.47 -4.47
C LEU A 96 12.47 -4.32 -3.06
N ALA A 97 12.09 -3.26 -2.37
CA ALA A 97 12.48 -3.00 -1.01
C ALA A 97 11.31 -2.44 -0.20
N TYR A 98 11.27 -2.73 1.09
CA TYR A 98 10.31 -2.14 2.01
C TYR A 98 10.99 -1.73 3.31
N GLN A 99 10.29 -0.93 4.09
CA GLN A 99 10.76 -0.46 5.38
C GLN A 99 9.67 -0.73 6.42
N GLU A 100 10.01 -1.48 7.46
CA GLU A 100 9.06 -1.74 8.54
C GLU A 100 8.76 -0.45 9.32
N PRO A 101 7.53 -0.31 9.85
CA PRO A 101 7.19 0.82 10.69
C PRO A 101 8.18 1.04 11.84
N GLY A 102 8.68 2.27 11.98
CA GLY A 102 9.66 2.64 13.00
C GLY A 102 11.10 2.21 12.73
N LYS A 103 11.39 1.48 11.67
CA LYS A 103 12.75 1.14 11.26
C LYS A 103 13.31 2.14 10.25
N ARG A 104 14.63 2.38 10.30
CA ARG A 104 15.32 3.30 9.38
C ARG A 104 16.09 2.60 8.27
N PHE A 105 16.00 1.28 8.18
CA PHE A 105 16.70 0.47 7.20
C PHE A 105 15.71 -0.24 6.28
N TYR A 106 16.17 -0.51 5.06
CA TYR A 106 15.40 -1.26 4.08
C TYR A 106 15.63 -2.75 4.24
N LEU A 107 14.56 -3.50 3.98
CA LEU A 107 14.54 -4.94 3.86
C LEU A 107 14.18 -5.32 2.42
N PHE A 108 14.79 -6.38 1.94
CA PHE A 108 14.69 -6.84 0.57
C PHE A 108 14.14 -8.27 0.58
N PRO A 109 12.89 -8.51 0.14
CA PRO A 109 12.30 -9.85 0.15
C PRO A 109 13.17 -10.85 -0.62
N MET A 110 13.38 -12.03 -0.01
CA MET A 110 14.24 -13.07 -0.58
C MET A 110 13.72 -13.63 -1.90
N PHE A 111 12.40 -13.66 -2.07
CA PHE A 111 11.74 -14.23 -3.25
C PHE A 111 12.11 -13.57 -4.59
N GLN A 112 12.61 -12.33 -4.53
CA GLN A 112 12.99 -11.59 -5.72
C GLN A 112 14.35 -11.99 -6.30
N PHE A 113 15.12 -12.78 -5.57
CA PHE A 113 16.47 -13.17 -6.00
C PHE A 113 16.51 -14.57 -6.59
N GLU A 114 17.13 -14.70 -7.73
CA GLU A 114 17.42 -15.94 -8.44
C GLU A 114 18.93 -16.11 -8.50
N GLY A 115 19.48 -16.89 -7.57
CA GLY A 115 20.93 -16.97 -7.38
C GLY A 115 21.51 -15.61 -6.98
N SER A 116 22.43 -15.07 -7.77
CA SER A 116 23.07 -13.77 -7.55
C SER A 116 22.48 -12.63 -8.39
N ALA A 117 21.25 -12.79 -8.88
CA ALA A 117 20.56 -11.79 -9.69
C ALA A 117 19.16 -11.50 -9.15
N VAL A 118 18.60 -10.36 -9.52
CA VAL A 118 17.18 -10.06 -9.32
C VAL A 118 16.37 -10.70 -10.43
N ALA A 119 15.24 -11.32 -10.09
CA ALA A 119 14.35 -11.91 -11.08
C ALA A 119 13.85 -10.86 -12.09
N ALA A 120 13.90 -11.20 -13.38
CA ALA A 120 13.67 -10.26 -14.48
C ALA A 120 12.29 -9.57 -14.45
N TRP A 121 11.30 -10.20 -13.85
CA TRP A 121 9.93 -9.66 -13.74
C TRP A 121 9.74 -8.63 -12.60
N ILE A 122 10.70 -8.49 -11.70
CA ILE A 122 10.61 -7.57 -10.56
C ILE A 122 10.56 -6.10 -10.99
N PRO A 123 11.46 -5.62 -11.88
CA PRO A 123 11.38 -4.25 -12.39
C PRO A 123 10.04 -3.94 -13.06
N ASP A 124 9.52 -4.85 -13.89
CA ASP A 124 8.23 -4.69 -14.56
C ASP A 124 7.07 -4.56 -13.57
N LEU A 125 7.10 -5.34 -12.49
CA LEU A 125 6.10 -5.24 -11.43
C LEU A 125 6.19 -3.90 -10.70
N ILE A 126 7.40 -3.46 -10.37
CA ILE A 126 7.62 -2.19 -9.66
C ILE A 126 7.18 -1.01 -10.51
N ASP A 127 7.43 -1.05 -11.81
CA ASP A 127 7.01 0.00 -12.75
C ASP A 127 5.47 0.17 -12.78
N VAL A 128 4.74 -0.92 -12.68
CA VAL A 128 3.28 -0.92 -12.74
C VAL A 128 2.62 -0.62 -11.38
N ILE A 129 3.06 -1.27 -10.32
CA ILE A 129 2.40 -1.23 -8.99
C ILE A 129 3.08 -0.23 -8.03
N GLY A 130 4.35 0.11 -8.29
CA GLY A 130 5.22 0.82 -7.37
C GLY A 130 6.00 -0.10 -6.45
N ASN A 131 7.02 0.48 -5.80
CA ASN A 131 7.90 -0.24 -4.88
C ASN A 131 7.30 -0.34 -3.46
N GLY A 132 7.88 -1.18 -2.61
CA GLY A 132 7.51 -1.31 -1.21
C GLY A 132 6.30 -2.20 -0.94
N PHE A 133 5.50 -1.82 0.06
CA PHE A 133 4.37 -2.63 0.52
C PHE A 133 3.25 -2.81 -0.51
N ALA A 134 3.10 -1.90 -1.47
CA ALA A 134 2.11 -2.04 -2.54
C ALA A 134 2.37 -3.31 -3.38
N ALA A 135 3.62 -3.48 -3.84
CA ALA A 135 4.02 -4.67 -4.59
C ALA A 135 3.94 -5.96 -3.75
N ILE A 136 4.36 -5.90 -2.48
CA ILE A 136 4.26 -7.05 -1.56
C ILE A 136 2.80 -7.44 -1.37
N HIS A 137 1.91 -6.49 -1.08
CA HIS A 137 0.48 -6.76 -0.93
C HIS A 137 -0.10 -7.38 -2.20
N PHE A 138 0.21 -6.82 -3.36
CA PHE A 138 -0.27 -7.34 -4.64
C PHE A 138 0.14 -8.80 -4.86
N LEU A 139 1.39 -9.15 -4.51
CA LEU A 139 1.94 -10.49 -4.67
C LEU A 139 1.39 -11.50 -3.66
N THR A 140 1.14 -11.07 -2.41
CA THR A 140 0.84 -11.98 -1.28
C THR A 140 -0.65 -12.15 -0.99
N VAL A 141 -1.50 -11.24 -1.48
CA VAL A 141 -2.95 -11.31 -1.25
C VAL A 141 -3.55 -12.52 -1.94
N GLU A 142 -4.33 -13.30 -1.18
CA GLU A 142 -5.10 -14.43 -1.72
C GLU A 142 -6.25 -13.93 -2.60
N ARG A 143 -6.45 -14.56 -3.75
CA ARG A 143 -7.46 -14.16 -4.74
C ARG A 143 -8.37 -15.32 -5.07
N LYS A 144 -9.68 -15.07 -5.14
CA LYS A 144 -10.68 -16.06 -5.58
C LYS A 144 -10.39 -16.54 -7.00
N SER A 145 -9.95 -15.65 -7.90
CA SER A 145 -9.53 -15.98 -9.27
C SER A 145 -8.35 -16.94 -9.34
N LEU A 146 -7.54 -17.01 -8.28
CA LEU A 146 -6.42 -17.94 -8.13
C LEU A 146 -6.76 -19.12 -7.20
N LYS A 147 -8.05 -19.45 -7.04
CA LYS A 147 -8.54 -20.54 -6.17
C LYS A 147 -8.09 -20.40 -4.70
N GLY A 148 -8.06 -19.17 -4.18
CA GLY A 148 -7.60 -18.87 -2.82
C GLY A 148 -6.08 -18.87 -2.65
N SER A 149 -5.31 -18.85 -3.73
CA SER A 149 -3.86 -18.71 -3.71
C SER A 149 -3.44 -17.25 -3.96
N SER A 150 -2.15 -16.96 -3.78
CA SER A 150 -1.54 -15.66 -4.14
C SER A 150 -0.64 -15.83 -5.37
N PHE A 151 -0.34 -14.72 -6.05
CA PHE A 151 0.60 -14.76 -7.17
C PHE A 151 1.98 -15.24 -6.74
N LEU A 152 2.49 -14.76 -5.60
CA LEU A 152 3.78 -15.18 -5.08
C LEU A 152 3.84 -16.71 -4.89
N LYS A 153 2.83 -17.27 -4.23
CA LYS A 153 2.74 -18.71 -3.99
C LYS A 153 2.71 -19.49 -5.30
N GLN A 154 1.92 -19.05 -6.28
CA GLN A 154 1.86 -19.70 -7.59
C GLN A 154 3.18 -19.64 -8.36
N ILE A 155 3.91 -18.51 -8.28
CA ILE A 155 5.23 -18.37 -8.93
C ILE A 155 6.26 -19.27 -8.26
N GLN A 156 6.21 -19.40 -6.92
CA GLN A 156 7.15 -20.23 -6.17
C GLN A 156 6.88 -21.73 -6.31
N GLU A 157 5.62 -22.14 -6.36
CA GLU A 157 5.22 -23.55 -6.45
C GLU A 157 5.34 -24.13 -7.86
N ASN A 158 5.22 -23.31 -8.90
CA ASN A 158 5.31 -23.76 -10.29
C ASN A 158 6.76 -23.79 -10.77
N ARG A 159 7.35 -24.98 -10.74
CA ARG A 159 8.76 -25.21 -11.06
C ARG A 159 9.12 -25.46 -12.52
N PRO A 160 8.28 -25.98 -13.43
CA PRO A 160 8.62 -25.90 -14.86
C PRO A 160 8.71 -24.42 -15.28
N ALA A 161 9.84 -24.02 -15.86
CA ALA A 161 10.12 -22.62 -16.23
C ALA A 161 9.02 -22.01 -17.12
N GLU A 162 8.44 -22.83 -18.02
CA GLU A 162 7.35 -22.39 -18.91
C GLU A 162 6.06 -22.05 -18.14
N VAL A 163 5.67 -22.90 -17.18
CA VAL A 163 4.47 -22.66 -16.36
C VAL A 163 4.67 -21.44 -15.46
N ARG A 164 5.88 -21.29 -14.90
CA ARG A 164 6.24 -20.13 -14.11
C ARG A 164 6.20 -18.86 -14.94
N GLY A 165 6.72 -18.89 -16.17
CA GLY A 165 6.68 -17.77 -17.11
C GLY A 165 5.24 -17.32 -17.43
N ALA A 166 4.35 -18.29 -17.70
CA ALA A 166 2.93 -18.01 -17.94
C ALA A 166 2.24 -17.36 -16.72
N LYS A 167 2.59 -17.79 -15.49
CA LYS A 167 2.05 -17.18 -14.26
C LYS A 167 2.58 -15.78 -14.01
N ILE A 168 3.83 -15.51 -14.32
CA ILE A 168 4.41 -14.16 -14.26
C ILE A 168 3.73 -13.25 -15.28
N ALA A 169 3.53 -13.70 -16.52
CA ALA A 169 2.83 -12.94 -17.54
C ALA A 169 1.39 -12.61 -17.11
N GLN A 170 0.65 -13.58 -16.61
CA GLN A 170 -0.71 -13.38 -16.07
C GLN A 170 -0.71 -12.38 -14.90
N MET A 171 0.26 -12.47 -14.00
CA MET A 171 0.40 -11.55 -12.88
C MET A 171 0.63 -10.10 -13.35
N LEU A 172 1.52 -9.89 -14.32
CA LEU A 172 1.82 -8.56 -14.87
C LEU A 172 0.64 -7.97 -15.64
N GLU A 173 -0.14 -8.79 -16.33
CA GLU A 173 -1.39 -8.36 -16.98
C GLU A 173 -2.40 -7.86 -15.95
N VAL A 174 -2.68 -8.62 -14.90
CA VAL A 174 -3.56 -8.20 -13.80
C VAL A 174 -3.02 -6.96 -13.09
N ALA A 175 -1.71 -6.81 -12.96
CA ALA A 175 -1.10 -5.62 -12.39
C ALA A 175 -1.40 -4.37 -13.24
N ARG A 176 -1.27 -4.45 -14.57
CA ARG A 176 -1.57 -3.36 -15.50
C ARG A 176 -3.04 -2.97 -15.49
N ASP A 177 -3.96 -3.94 -15.37
CA ASP A 177 -5.39 -3.68 -15.28
C ASP A 177 -5.80 -2.96 -13.98
N LEU A 178 -4.99 -3.06 -12.94
CA LEU A 178 -5.22 -2.42 -11.64
C LEU A 178 -4.47 -1.09 -11.47
N ALA A 179 -3.52 -0.80 -12.36
CA ALA A 179 -2.80 0.47 -12.34
C ALA A 179 -3.75 1.61 -12.73
N PRO A 180 -3.70 2.78 -12.04
CA PRO A 180 -4.58 3.91 -12.28
C PRO A 180 -4.31 4.61 -13.61
#